data_d23b6e9b946503e0a7a90bc716c7272f
#
_entry.id   d23b6e9b946503e0a7a90bc716c7272f
#
_cell.length_a   1.000
_cell.length_b   1.000
_cell.length_c   1.000
_cell.angle_alpha   90.00
_cell.angle_beta   90.00
_cell.angle_gamma   90.00
#
_symmetry.space_group_name_H-M   'P 1'
#
loop_
_entity.id
_entity.type
_entity.pdbx_description
1 polymer ?
#
loop_
_entity_poly.entity_id
_entity_poly.type
_entity_poly.pdbx_seq_one_letter_code
_entity_poly.pdbx_strand_id
1 'polypeptide(L)'
;MLTETDACCGPMAAAFLRDYSTTIEVVSAGRKPLQSVDPLVVEVMKECLADLSAYRPRHVVDVGAEAFDVVFECPEPPCAATVEAYRKLRDCVKNEAYLFFRSL
;
A
#
# COMPACT_ATOMS: atom_id res chain seq x y z
N MET A 1 5.88 -3.46 2.46
CA MET A 1 5.16 -2.29 3.05
C MET A 1 4.41 -2.72 4.28
N LEU A 2 4.70 -2.14 5.41
CA LEU A 2 4.07 -2.49 6.67
C LEU A 2 3.25 -1.32 7.20
N THR A 3 1.96 -1.54 7.43
CA THR A 3 1.04 -0.56 8.00
C THR A 3 0.25 -1.20 9.14
N GLU A 4 -0.67 -0.46 9.75
CA GLU A 4 -1.53 -1.01 10.81
C GLU A 4 -2.57 -1.96 10.23
N THR A 5 -3.34 -1.53 9.23
CA THR A 5 -4.51 -2.26 8.74
C THR A 5 -4.32 -2.99 7.41
N ASP A 6 -3.26 -2.69 6.66
CA ASP A 6 -3.02 -3.20 5.31
C ASP A 6 -4.23 -2.99 4.38
N ALA A 7 -4.92 -1.89 4.55
CA ALA A 7 -6.16 -1.60 3.83
C ALA A 7 -6.16 -0.25 3.11
N CYS A 8 -5.11 0.56 3.24
CA CYS A 8 -5.04 1.90 2.66
C CYS A 8 -3.65 2.18 2.09
N CYS A 9 -2.75 2.82 2.86
CA CYS A 9 -1.44 3.25 2.35
C CYS A 9 -0.54 2.10 1.91
N GLY A 10 -0.51 1.00 2.64
CA GLY A 10 0.34 -0.14 2.31
C GLY A 10 0.04 -0.71 0.93
N PRO A 11 -1.22 -1.11 0.65
CA PRO A 11 -1.60 -1.60 -0.67
C PRO A 11 -1.37 -0.58 -1.80
N MET A 12 -1.61 0.71 -1.56
CA MET A 12 -1.31 1.75 -2.55
C MET A 12 0.18 1.80 -2.88
N ALA A 13 1.03 1.87 -1.86
CA ALA A 13 2.47 1.96 -2.04
C ALA A 13 3.01 0.72 -2.74
N ALA A 14 2.53 -0.46 -2.36
CA ALA A 14 2.94 -1.72 -2.99
C ALA A 14 2.57 -1.74 -4.48
N ALA A 15 1.39 -1.26 -4.84
CA ALA A 15 0.96 -1.18 -6.23
C ALA A 15 1.86 -0.27 -7.05
N PHE A 16 2.20 0.91 -6.53
CA PHE A 16 3.10 1.83 -7.22
C PHE A 16 4.52 1.25 -7.36
N LEU A 17 5.05 0.60 -6.33
CA LEU A 17 6.37 -0.01 -6.40
C LEU A 17 6.44 -1.13 -7.43
N ARG A 18 5.38 -1.91 -7.56
CA ARG A 18 5.31 -2.96 -8.60
C ARG A 18 5.32 -2.37 -10.00
N ASP A 19 4.71 -1.19 -10.19
CA ASP A 19 4.75 -0.49 -11.47
C ASP A 19 6.14 0.06 -11.78
N TYR A 20 6.90 0.48 -10.77
CA TYR A 20 8.23 1.07 -10.97
C TYR A 20 9.29 0.03 -11.30
N SER A 21 9.12 -1.22 -10.87
CA SER A 21 10.11 -2.26 -11.07
C SER A 21 9.48 -3.64 -11.18
N THR A 22 9.97 -4.44 -12.12
CA THR A 22 9.61 -5.85 -12.26
C THR A 22 10.63 -6.78 -11.62
N THR A 23 11.73 -6.24 -11.09
CA THR A 23 12.82 -7.03 -10.52
C THR A 23 12.77 -7.15 -9.01
N ILE A 24 11.99 -6.31 -8.33
CA ILE A 24 11.82 -6.40 -6.87
C ILE A 24 10.48 -7.04 -6.55
N GLU A 25 10.49 -7.90 -5.54
CA GLU A 25 9.28 -8.48 -5.00
C GLU A 25 8.73 -7.57 -3.91
N VAL A 26 7.49 -7.11 -4.07
CA VAL A 26 6.86 -6.19 -3.14
C VAL A 26 5.68 -6.89 -2.47
N VAL A 27 5.68 -6.88 -1.14
CA VAL A 27 4.61 -7.46 -0.33
C VAL A 27 4.11 -6.41 0.65
N SER A 28 2.81 -6.33 0.84
CA SER A 28 2.17 -5.47 1.83
C SER A 28 1.57 -6.31 2.94
N ALA A 29 1.61 -5.80 4.17
CA ALA A 29 1.06 -6.50 5.34
C ALA A 29 0.70 -5.49 6.42
N GLY A 30 -0.10 -5.91 7.41
CA GLY A 30 -0.50 -5.09 8.54
C GLY A 30 -0.34 -5.79 9.87
N ARG A 31 -0.24 -5.00 10.93
CA ARG A 31 -0.22 -5.53 12.31
C ARG A 31 -1.61 -5.97 12.76
N LYS A 32 -2.64 -5.26 12.30
CA LYS A 32 -4.05 -5.57 12.57
C LYS A 32 -4.83 -5.45 11.27
N PRO A 33 -4.67 -6.42 10.34
CA PRO A 33 -5.26 -6.30 9.01
C PRO A 33 -6.79 -6.31 9.06
N LEU A 34 -7.40 -5.47 8.24
CA LEU A 34 -8.83 -5.47 8.02
C LEU A 34 -9.20 -6.61 7.06
N GLN A 35 -10.48 -6.88 6.90
CA GLN A 35 -10.95 -7.96 6.02
C GLN A 35 -10.80 -7.63 4.54
N SER A 36 -10.83 -6.33 4.20
CA SER A 36 -10.73 -5.89 2.82
C SER A 36 -10.13 -4.50 2.73
N VAL A 37 -9.67 -4.14 1.54
CA VAL A 37 -9.22 -2.78 1.24
C VAL A 37 -10.43 -1.84 1.30
N ASP A 38 -10.22 -0.60 1.79
CA ASP A 38 -11.26 0.41 1.81
C ASP A 38 -11.81 0.63 0.40
N PRO A 39 -13.14 0.60 0.20
CA PRO A 39 -13.73 0.78 -1.13
C PRO A 39 -13.33 2.08 -1.83
N LEU A 40 -13.13 3.17 -1.09
CA LEU A 40 -12.67 4.43 -1.68
C LEU A 40 -11.22 4.34 -2.17
N VAL A 41 -10.39 3.54 -1.50
CA VAL A 41 -9.02 3.25 -1.96
C VAL A 41 -9.06 2.48 -3.26
N VAL A 42 -9.91 1.47 -3.36
CA VAL A 42 -10.09 0.71 -4.60
C VAL A 42 -10.49 1.66 -5.74
N GLU A 43 -11.42 2.56 -5.48
CA GLU A 43 -11.91 3.51 -6.48
C GLU A 43 -10.82 4.45 -6.98
N VAL A 44 -10.07 5.09 -6.08
CA VAL A 44 -9.03 6.06 -6.49
C VAL A 44 -7.84 5.38 -7.16
N MET A 45 -7.55 4.13 -6.81
CA MET A 45 -6.47 3.38 -7.45
C MET A 45 -6.83 2.93 -8.86
N LYS A 46 -8.10 2.69 -9.15
CA LYS A 46 -8.55 2.40 -10.50
C LYS A 46 -8.27 3.55 -11.47
N GLU A 47 -8.30 4.77 -10.98
CA GLU A 47 -7.95 5.96 -11.78
C GLU A 47 -6.49 5.90 -12.26
N CYS A 48 -5.64 5.17 -11.56
CA CYS A 48 -4.23 4.95 -11.93
C CYS A 48 -4.02 3.58 -12.59
N LEU A 49 -5.08 2.93 -13.05
CA LEU A 49 -5.06 1.62 -13.71
C LEU A 49 -4.56 0.50 -12.78
N ALA A 50 -4.68 0.69 -11.47
CA ALA A 50 -4.33 -0.32 -10.47
C ALA A 50 -5.61 -0.87 -9.84
N ASP A 51 -5.82 -2.18 -9.94
CA ASP A 51 -7.01 -2.84 -9.39
C ASP A 51 -6.67 -3.53 -8.07
N LEU A 52 -7.17 -2.96 -6.96
CA LEU A 52 -7.00 -3.55 -5.63
C LEU A 52 -8.26 -4.28 -5.15
N SER A 53 -9.26 -4.48 -6.01
CA SER A 53 -10.53 -5.09 -5.61
C SER A 53 -10.38 -6.54 -5.15
N ALA A 54 -9.39 -7.26 -5.66
CA ALA A 54 -9.11 -8.65 -5.28
C ALA A 54 -8.06 -8.78 -4.18
N TYR A 55 -7.43 -7.68 -3.77
CA TYR A 55 -6.39 -7.73 -2.75
C TYR A 55 -7.01 -8.02 -1.38
N ARG A 56 -6.37 -8.92 -0.64
CA ARG A 56 -6.77 -9.25 0.74
C ARG A 56 -5.69 -8.79 1.70
N PRO A 57 -6.02 -7.93 2.68
CA PRO A 57 -5.08 -7.56 3.73
C PRO A 57 -4.51 -8.79 4.43
N ARG A 58 -3.21 -8.74 4.76
CA ARG A 58 -2.48 -9.86 5.36
C ARG A 58 -1.84 -9.44 6.66
N HIS A 59 -1.77 -10.38 7.61
CA HIS A 59 -1.06 -10.15 8.86
C HIS A 59 0.45 -10.27 8.63
N VAL A 60 1.23 -9.40 9.28
CA VAL A 60 2.69 -9.38 9.14
C VAL A 60 3.33 -10.72 9.49
N VAL A 61 2.77 -11.46 10.44
CA VAL A 61 3.26 -12.79 10.84
C VAL A 61 3.15 -13.78 9.69
N ASP A 62 2.09 -13.68 8.88
CA ASP A 62 1.82 -14.62 7.80
C ASP A 62 2.77 -14.43 6.62
N VAL A 63 3.38 -13.27 6.46
CA VAL A 63 4.30 -13.01 5.36
C VAL A 63 5.77 -13.22 5.73
N GLY A 64 6.10 -13.40 7.00
CA GLY A 64 7.47 -13.63 7.44
C GLY A 64 8.39 -12.45 7.16
N ALA A 65 8.20 -11.35 7.88
CA ALA A 65 8.91 -10.09 7.62
C ALA A 65 10.44 -10.23 7.63
N GLU A 66 10.98 -11.16 8.39
CA GLU A 66 12.43 -11.41 8.46
C GLU A 66 13.01 -12.01 7.18
N ALA A 67 12.18 -12.47 6.27
CA ALA A 67 12.62 -13.01 4.98
C ALA A 67 12.86 -11.92 3.92
N PHE A 68 12.59 -10.66 4.25
CA PHE A 68 12.72 -9.55 3.31
C PHE A 68 13.99 -8.73 3.58
N ASP A 69 14.63 -8.28 2.50
CA ASP A 69 15.86 -7.47 2.58
C ASP A 69 15.58 -6.08 3.17
N VAL A 70 14.41 -5.52 2.86
CA VAL A 70 14.01 -4.18 3.31
C VAL A 70 12.56 -4.22 3.78
N VAL A 71 12.33 -3.69 4.97
CA VAL A 71 10.99 -3.48 5.52
C VAL A 71 10.75 -1.98 5.63
N PHE A 72 9.73 -1.49 4.93
CA PHE A 72 9.35 -0.08 4.98
C PHE A 72 8.07 0.05 5.80
N GLU A 73 8.15 0.76 6.91
CA GLU A 73 6.98 1.06 7.74
C GLU A 73 6.35 2.37 7.26
N CYS A 74 5.09 2.30 6.89
CA CYS A 74 4.34 3.44 6.40
C CYS A 74 3.33 3.86 7.47
N PRO A 75 3.45 5.07 8.03
CA PRO A 75 2.45 5.54 8.97
C PRO A 75 1.10 5.67 8.27
N GLU A 76 0.05 5.19 8.92
CA GLU A 76 -1.29 5.25 8.36
C GLU A 76 -1.96 6.54 8.83
N PRO A 77 -2.39 7.41 7.89
CA PRO A 77 -3.10 8.61 8.28
C PRO A 77 -4.50 8.28 8.78
N PRO A 78 -5.18 9.21 9.47
CA PRO A 78 -6.58 9.03 9.82
C PRO A 78 -7.42 8.70 8.58
N CYS A 79 -8.45 7.88 8.75
CA CYS A 79 -9.34 7.53 7.66
C CYS A 79 -9.89 8.77 6.98
N ALA A 80 -9.70 8.86 5.68
CA ALA A 80 -10.32 9.90 4.88
C ALA A 80 -11.80 9.57 4.66
N ALA A 81 -12.65 10.59 4.63
CA ALA A 81 -14.09 10.40 4.47
C ALA A 81 -14.55 10.66 3.03
N THR A 82 -13.68 11.15 2.14
CA THR A 82 -14.05 11.57 0.79
C THR A 82 -13.09 11.03 -0.26
N VAL A 83 -13.58 10.92 -1.48
CA VAL A 83 -12.79 10.51 -2.63
C VAL A 83 -11.65 11.51 -2.89
N GLU A 84 -11.91 12.82 -2.76
CA GLU A 84 -10.88 13.83 -2.93
C GLU A 84 -9.74 13.68 -1.94
N ALA A 85 -10.06 13.41 -0.67
CA ALA A 85 -9.04 13.21 0.36
C ALA A 85 -8.19 11.99 0.03
N TYR A 86 -8.80 10.90 -0.44
CA TYR A 86 -8.05 9.71 -0.85
C TYR A 86 -7.24 9.94 -2.13
N ARG A 87 -7.70 10.78 -3.05
CA ARG A 87 -6.89 11.15 -4.22
C ARG A 87 -5.62 11.89 -3.81
N LYS A 88 -5.73 12.83 -2.86
CA LYS A 88 -4.56 13.52 -2.32
C LYS A 88 -3.60 12.56 -1.63
N LEU A 89 -4.14 11.66 -0.82
CA LEU A 89 -3.35 10.64 -0.14
C LEU A 89 -2.66 9.74 -1.17
N ARG A 90 -3.38 9.28 -2.17
CA ARG A 90 -2.82 8.46 -3.26
C ARG A 90 -1.65 9.15 -3.93
N ASP A 91 -1.78 10.43 -4.25
CA ASP A 91 -0.72 11.16 -4.93
C ASP A 91 0.49 11.35 -4.03
N CYS A 92 0.29 11.57 -2.72
CA CYS A 92 1.38 11.60 -1.75
C CYS A 92 2.06 10.24 -1.64
N VAL A 93 1.31 9.17 -1.53
CA VAL A 93 1.85 7.81 -1.43
C VAL A 93 2.64 7.46 -2.69
N LYS A 94 2.14 7.83 -3.85
CA LYS A 94 2.85 7.62 -5.12
C LYS A 94 4.22 8.27 -5.11
N ASN A 95 4.29 9.53 -4.67
CA ASN A 95 5.55 10.26 -4.59
C ASN A 95 6.50 9.64 -3.57
N GLU A 96 6.01 9.29 -2.39
CA GLU A 96 6.81 8.64 -1.35
C GLU A 96 7.33 7.28 -1.81
N ALA A 97 6.50 6.50 -2.47
CA ALA A 97 6.91 5.20 -3.02
C ALA A 97 8.01 5.38 -4.08
N TYR A 98 7.91 6.39 -4.91
CA TYR A 98 8.93 6.68 -5.91
C TYR A 98 10.27 7.06 -5.26
N LEU A 99 10.24 7.92 -4.24
CA LEU A 99 11.44 8.30 -3.51
C LEU A 99 12.06 7.11 -2.80
N PHE A 100 11.25 6.26 -2.21
CA PHE A 100 11.72 5.01 -1.59
C PHE A 100 12.37 4.09 -2.62
N PHE A 101 11.73 3.91 -3.77
CA PHE A 101 12.27 3.09 -4.86
C PHE A 101 13.64 3.60 -5.32
N ARG A 102 13.81 4.90 -5.43
CA ARG A 102 15.09 5.51 -5.84
C ARG A 102 16.20 5.32 -4.82
N SER A 103 15.85 5.09 -3.57
CA SER A 103 16.82 4.89 -2.49
C SER A 103 17.34 3.44 -2.38
N LEU A 104 16.72 2.52 -3.09
CA LEU A 104 17.10 1.10 -3.05
C LEU A 104 18.39 0.78 -3.79
#